data_b4dd13868de9f6bf60fc58171720d9b5
#
_entry.id   b4dd13868de9f6bf60fc58171720d9b5
#
_cell.length_a   1.000
_cell.length_b   1.000
_cell.length_c   1.000
_cell.angle_alpha   90.00
_cell.angle_beta   90.00
_cell.angle_gamma   90.00
#
_symmetry.space_group_name_H-M   'P 1'
#
loop_
_entity.id
_entity.type
_entity.pdbx_description
1 polymer ?
#
loop_
_entity_poly.entity_id
_entity_poly.type
_entity_poly.pdbx_seq_one_letter_code
_entity_poly.pdbx_strand_id
1 'polypeptide(L)'
;MIATMEALPLQHGGRIKPLRTWADFKLLGLSTRRKPEIEQDGEQIKIDAVAWVLDCMFFPELAATYPVLSVDDSSILQAVGLDVGDRGRRDRFSLEDLEPVRTELISSAQRIQGLDGNERSREETQTLDLAIRMRSLEDMMRTLAPIRMSVAVPEGGLLGQWATDGQANLVTLLTDLDQVRSALEKSDQAGQRMAASLAAAMEKGMAAGASGVAMVPPAGTRTDDEEWLDLGQALMATVTEEHETSRSVLRGLKQAQDAASAGDVEELQAALTQVVQATSDRGTARGELKELTSEVAFQNAQLFTLALVLFMCAFLFGALALLPGTRWLTWLAWGTSGIGALILVVGIIWRCLIIGRPPITNLYETAPFIGACGVILAMFVARIQRQKAILPLGALFAVAILFLSQSLELRDAVSSGDSMRNLMAVLDTNFWLATHVTIVTFGYCAALFAWSLAALWVLALPFVQSHRRKMGASAAGWHRSLTRSIYGVVAFGLLFSLVGTILGGIWANYSWGRFWGWDPKENGALVIVLWQLVILHARMGGLIKDLGLALAAVALGSVVVFSWFGVNNLGVGLHSYGFTSGAARAMSFWHMANMLLIGWGLLWWMVPLMRGSQSKTNGA
;
A
#
# COMPACT_ATOMS: atom_id res chain seq x y z
N MET A 1 22.32 12.48 9.37
CA MET A 1 21.55 11.58 10.25
C MET A 1 20.43 10.85 9.50
N ILE A 2 19.36 11.51 9.04
CA ILE A 2 18.23 10.84 8.35
C ILE A 2 18.70 9.98 7.18
N ALA A 3 19.50 10.52 6.26
CA ALA A 3 20.02 9.79 5.09
C ALA A 3 20.81 8.51 5.46
N THR A 4 21.52 8.51 6.59
CA THR A 4 22.21 7.31 7.10
C THR A 4 21.21 6.27 7.60
N MET A 5 20.22 6.73 8.38
CA MET A 5 19.22 5.84 8.97
C MET A 5 18.22 5.28 7.96
N GLU A 6 17.94 5.97 6.86
CA GLU A 6 17.10 5.44 5.77
C GLU A 6 17.53 4.04 5.33
N ALA A 7 18.84 3.78 5.31
CA ALA A 7 19.43 2.52 4.86
C ALA A 7 19.57 1.45 5.95
N LEU A 8 19.20 1.74 7.22
CA LEU A 8 19.26 0.74 8.28
C LEU A 8 18.41 -0.48 7.88
N PRO A 9 19.03 -1.67 7.73
CA PRO A 9 18.27 -2.88 7.44
C PRO A 9 17.53 -3.38 8.67
N LEU A 10 16.31 -3.83 8.47
CA LEU A 10 15.48 -4.46 9.48
C LEU A 10 14.61 -5.54 8.86
N GLN A 11 14.23 -6.54 9.66
CA GLN A 11 13.28 -7.56 9.23
C GLN A 11 11.88 -7.25 9.75
N HIS A 12 10.91 -7.28 8.85
CA HIS A 12 9.50 -7.15 9.19
C HIS A 12 8.62 -7.86 8.16
N GLY A 13 7.67 -8.67 8.64
CA GLY A 13 6.77 -9.44 7.76
C GLY A 13 7.52 -10.46 6.89
N GLY A 14 8.55 -11.12 7.45
CA GLY A 14 9.36 -12.13 6.77
C GLY A 14 10.35 -11.57 5.72
N ARG A 15 10.47 -10.24 5.56
CA ARG A 15 11.36 -9.60 4.57
C ARG A 15 12.33 -8.64 5.26
N ILE A 16 13.57 -8.64 4.80
CA ILE A 16 14.53 -7.60 5.14
C ILE A 16 14.30 -6.41 4.22
N LYS A 17 14.18 -5.24 4.80
CA LYS A 17 13.88 -3.98 4.13
C LYS A 17 14.60 -2.81 4.81
N PRO A 18 14.81 -1.68 4.11
CA PRO A 18 15.38 -0.51 4.74
C PRO A 18 14.38 0.15 5.70
N LEU A 19 14.91 0.82 6.73
CA LEU A 19 14.10 1.61 7.67
C LEU A 19 13.19 2.60 6.95
N ARG A 20 13.63 3.19 5.84
CA ARG A 20 12.83 4.09 5.01
C ARG A 20 11.49 3.48 4.61
N THR A 21 11.51 2.28 4.01
CA THR A 21 10.28 1.60 3.60
C THR A 21 9.38 1.29 4.80
N TRP A 22 9.96 0.76 5.87
CA TRP A 22 9.18 0.43 7.07
C TRP A 22 8.56 1.66 7.70
N ALA A 23 9.31 2.76 7.85
CA ALA A 23 8.86 4.02 8.43
C ALA A 23 7.73 4.65 7.60
N ASP A 24 7.89 4.71 6.27
CA ASP A 24 6.88 5.26 5.35
C ASP A 24 5.55 4.52 5.47
N PHE A 25 5.58 3.18 5.50
CA PHE A 25 4.35 2.37 5.62
C PHE A 25 3.76 2.43 7.03
N LYS A 26 4.60 2.48 8.07
CA LYS A 26 4.15 2.61 9.45
C LYS A 26 3.42 3.94 9.67
N LEU A 27 4.03 5.04 9.27
CA LEU A 27 3.44 6.37 9.37
C LEU A 27 2.18 6.51 8.51
N LEU A 28 2.20 5.98 7.29
CA LEU A 28 1.03 5.95 6.41
C LEU A 28 -0.15 5.16 7.04
N GLY A 29 0.13 4.03 7.67
CA GLY A 29 -0.88 3.19 8.34
C GLY A 29 -1.51 3.87 9.55
N LEU A 30 -0.74 4.66 10.30
CA LEU A 30 -1.22 5.41 11.46
C LEU A 30 -1.96 6.69 11.05
N SER A 31 -1.33 7.51 10.20
CA SER A 31 -1.78 8.88 9.93
C SER A 31 -2.62 9.04 8.66
N THR A 32 -2.69 8.01 7.80
CA THR A 32 -3.25 8.07 6.45
C THR A 32 -2.57 9.09 5.53
N ARG A 33 -1.42 9.64 5.95
CA ARG A 33 -0.56 10.54 5.16
C ARG A 33 0.89 10.10 5.26
N ARG A 34 1.64 10.25 4.17
CA ARG A 34 3.09 9.95 4.14
C ARG A 34 3.92 10.98 4.91
N LYS A 35 3.45 12.23 4.96
CA LYS A 35 4.09 13.36 5.66
C LYS A 35 3.00 14.14 6.37
N PRO A 36 2.59 13.72 7.57
CA PRO A 36 1.64 14.48 8.38
C PRO A 36 2.25 15.81 8.81
N GLU A 37 1.38 16.78 9.03
CA GLU A 37 1.76 18.09 9.58
C GLU A 37 1.78 17.98 11.10
N ILE A 38 2.85 18.47 11.70
CA ILE A 38 3.04 18.58 13.15
C ILE A 38 3.34 20.04 13.49
N GLU A 39 3.08 20.45 14.71
CA GLU A 39 3.48 21.75 15.21
C GLU A 39 4.84 21.65 15.94
N GLN A 40 5.80 22.43 15.50
CA GLN A 40 7.11 22.53 16.13
C GLN A 40 7.49 24.00 16.20
N ASP A 41 7.81 24.49 17.39
CA ASP A 41 8.18 25.88 17.66
C ASP A 41 7.14 26.91 17.18
N GLY A 42 5.84 26.53 17.16
CA GLY A 42 4.74 27.37 16.69
C GLY A 42 4.57 27.39 15.16
N GLU A 43 5.33 26.61 14.42
CA GLU A 43 5.21 26.44 12.98
C GLU A 43 4.66 25.07 12.60
N GLN A 44 3.80 25.03 11.55
CA GLN A 44 3.31 23.79 10.98
C GLN A 44 4.34 23.25 9.98
N ILE A 45 4.97 22.14 10.32
CA ILE A 45 5.96 21.46 9.47
C ILE A 45 5.49 20.07 9.05
N LYS A 46 5.96 19.60 7.91
CA LYS A 46 5.71 18.22 7.44
C LYS A 46 6.84 17.32 7.91
N ILE A 47 6.54 16.40 8.81
CA ILE A 47 7.54 15.48 9.31
C ILE A 47 7.84 14.36 8.29
N ASP A 48 9.12 14.04 8.12
CA ASP A 48 9.56 12.87 7.38
C ASP A 48 9.39 11.60 8.20
N ALA A 49 9.08 10.47 7.55
CA ALA A 49 8.78 9.23 8.26
C ALA A 49 9.96 8.68 9.07
N VAL A 50 11.20 8.82 8.56
CA VAL A 50 12.39 8.37 9.30
C VAL A 50 12.68 9.29 10.47
N ALA A 51 12.52 10.61 10.31
CA ALA A 51 12.64 11.57 11.41
C ALA A 51 11.63 11.26 12.51
N TRP A 52 10.37 11.02 12.13
CA TRP A 52 9.32 10.63 13.07
C TRP A 52 9.64 9.34 13.85
N VAL A 53 10.20 8.32 13.19
CA VAL A 53 10.65 7.08 13.86
C VAL A 53 11.76 7.38 14.87
N LEU A 54 12.74 8.22 14.49
CA LEU A 54 13.81 8.62 15.40
C LEU A 54 13.27 9.37 16.59
N ASP A 55 12.30 10.29 16.40
CA ASP A 55 11.65 10.98 17.50
C ASP A 55 10.90 9.99 18.42
N CYS A 56 10.16 9.02 17.87
CA CYS A 56 9.53 7.97 18.67
C CYS A 56 10.55 7.17 19.49
N MET A 57 11.71 6.87 18.91
CA MET A 57 12.74 6.07 19.58
C MET A 57 13.51 6.87 20.65
N PHE A 58 13.96 8.08 20.33
CA PHE A 58 14.86 8.86 21.17
C PHE A 58 14.15 9.92 22.02
N PHE A 59 13.03 10.46 21.54
CA PHE A 59 12.25 11.54 22.18
C PHE A 59 10.77 11.17 22.30
N PRO A 60 10.41 10.05 23.00
CA PRO A 60 9.04 9.54 23.01
C PRO A 60 8.01 10.54 23.59
N GLU A 61 8.39 11.40 24.53
CA GLU A 61 7.51 12.42 25.08
C GLU A 61 7.14 13.47 24.02
N LEU A 62 8.11 13.89 23.19
CA LEU A 62 7.85 14.77 22.06
C LEU A 62 7.00 14.08 20.99
N ALA A 63 7.32 12.84 20.65
CA ALA A 63 6.55 12.08 19.66
C ALA A 63 5.10 11.81 20.09
N ALA A 64 4.82 11.75 21.40
CA ALA A 64 3.47 11.60 21.95
C ALA A 64 2.56 12.80 21.66
N THR A 65 3.13 13.98 21.42
CA THR A 65 2.38 15.21 21.06
C THR A 65 2.01 15.28 19.57
N TYR A 66 2.61 14.43 18.73
CA TYR A 66 2.38 14.49 17.28
C TYR A 66 1.01 13.93 16.89
N PRO A 67 0.18 14.68 16.14
CA PRO A 67 -1.14 14.24 15.70
C PRO A 67 -1.04 13.26 14.51
N VAL A 68 -0.59 12.02 14.80
CA VAL A 68 -0.36 10.97 13.80
C VAL A 68 -1.41 9.85 13.82
N LEU A 69 -2.32 9.84 14.79
CA LEU A 69 -3.38 8.83 14.87
C LEU A 69 -4.63 9.30 14.13
N SER A 70 -4.86 8.77 12.95
CA SER A 70 -6.03 9.11 12.13
C SER A 70 -7.31 8.49 12.69
N VAL A 71 -8.37 9.30 12.84
CA VAL A 71 -9.71 8.87 13.25
C VAL A 71 -10.68 9.21 12.12
N ASP A 72 -11.34 8.20 11.55
CA ASP A 72 -12.26 8.39 10.41
C ASP A 72 -13.57 9.06 10.82
N ASP A 73 -14.04 8.78 12.04
CA ASP A 73 -15.27 9.34 12.58
C ASP A 73 -15.07 9.69 14.08
N SER A 74 -15.06 10.97 14.37
CA SER A 74 -14.85 11.46 15.74
C SER A 74 -15.98 11.08 16.72
N SER A 75 -17.13 10.62 16.22
CA SER A 75 -18.23 10.10 17.07
C SER A 75 -17.79 8.94 17.96
N ILE A 76 -16.81 8.11 17.53
CA ILE A 76 -16.27 7.01 18.35
C ILE A 76 -15.55 7.54 19.60
N LEU A 77 -14.89 8.69 19.52
CA LEU A 77 -14.20 9.33 20.64
C LEU A 77 -15.21 10.00 21.60
N GLN A 78 -16.26 10.62 21.05
CA GLN A 78 -17.35 11.17 21.87
C GLN A 78 -18.08 10.06 22.65
N ALA A 79 -18.25 8.88 22.04
CA ALA A 79 -18.87 7.72 22.68
C ALA A 79 -18.08 7.20 23.90
N VAL A 80 -16.76 7.40 23.93
CA VAL A 80 -15.90 7.08 25.07
C VAL A 80 -15.62 8.28 26.00
N GLY A 81 -16.31 9.41 25.78
CA GLY A 81 -16.30 10.56 26.67
C GLY A 81 -15.23 11.62 26.35
N LEU A 82 -14.58 11.58 25.19
CA LEU A 82 -13.64 12.62 24.78
C LEU A 82 -14.38 13.77 24.10
N ASP A 83 -14.18 14.99 24.58
CA ASP A 83 -14.61 16.20 23.88
C ASP A 83 -13.64 16.46 22.71
N VAL A 84 -14.15 16.31 21.50
CA VAL A 84 -13.36 16.49 20.28
C VAL A 84 -13.36 17.93 19.77
N GLY A 85 -14.10 18.84 20.42
CA GLY A 85 -14.24 20.25 20.01
C GLY A 85 -14.74 20.36 18.56
N ASP A 86 -14.16 21.28 17.77
CA ASP A 86 -14.47 21.51 16.36
C ASP A 86 -13.80 20.52 15.40
N ARG A 87 -13.10 19.49 15.89
CA ARG A 87 -12.43 18.48 15.07
C ARG A 87 -13.46 17.65 14.30
N GLY A 88 -13.32 17.62 12.99
CA GLY A 88 -14.27 17.01 12.05
C GLY A 88 -13.99 15.53 11.76
N ARG A 89 -14.62 15.03 10.69
CA ARG A 89 -14.32 13.69 10.15
C ARG A 89 -12.91 13.64 9.57
N ARG A 90 -12.21 12.50 9.78
CA ARG A 90 -10.84 12.23 9.31
C ARG A 90 -9.81 13.18 9.88
N ASP A 91 -9.98 13.53 11.13
CA ASP A 91 -8.99 14.31 11.87
C ASP A 91 -7.92 13.41 12.48
N ARG A 92 -6.85 14.03 12.97
CA ARG A 92 -5.73 13.34 13.59
C ARG A 92 -5.58 13.78 15.03
N PHE A 93 -5.25 12.80 15.84
CA PHE A 93 -5.06 12.96 17.27
C PHE A 93 -3.64 12.54 17.64
N SER A 94 -3.09 13.18 18.63
CA SER A 94 -1.85 12.75 19.28
C SER A 94 -2.15 11.63 20.29
N LEU A 95 -1.12 10.97 20.79
CA LEU A 95 -1.28 10.02 21.89
C LEU A 95 -1.71 10.75 23.16
N GLU A 96 -1.20 11.96 23.38
CA GLU A 96 -1.55 12.83 24.50
C GLU A 96 -3.03 13.25 24.46
N ASP A 97 -3.58 13.59 23.28
CA ASP A 97 -5.01 13.86 23.09
C ASP A 97 -5.90 12.69 23.54
N LEU A 98 -5.43 11.45 23.34
CA LEU A 98 -6.21 10.23 23.63
C LEU A 98 -5.99 9.68 25.04
N GLU A 99 -5.01 10.19 25.79
CA GLU A 99 -4.70 9.71 27.14
C GLU A 99 -5.90 9.72 28.09
N PRO A 100 -6.78 10.75 28.11
CA PRO A 100 -7.95 10.78 28.99
C PRO A 100 -8.92 9.61 28.78
N VAL A 101 -9.01 9.08 27.56
CA VAL A 101 -9.95 8.00 27.20
C VAL A 101 -9.25 6.68 26.90
N ARG A 102 -7.92 6.61 27.10
CA ARG A 102 -7.08 5.46 26.78
C ARG A 102 -7.59 4.14 27.38
N THR A 103 -7.91 4.15 28.67
CA THR A 103 -8.39 2.96 29.39
C THR A 103 -9.70 2.45 28.79
N GLU A 104 -10.64 3.35 28.50
CA GLU A 104 -11.94 2.98 27.94
C GLU A 104 -11.82 2.49 26.49
N LEU A 105 -10.93 3.09 25.69
CA LEU A 105 -10.62 2.62 24.32
C LEU A 105 -10.05 1.20 24.34
N ILE A 106 -9.11 0.91 25.23
CA ILE A 106 -8.49 -0.42 25.35
C ILE A 106 -9.52 -1.44 25.82
N SER A 107 -10.33 -1.13 26.84
CA SER A 107 -11.35 -2.05 27.35
C SER A 107 -12.44 -2.35 26.31
N SER A 108 -12.88 -1.33 25.57
CA SER A 108 -13.81 -1.48 24.45
C SER A 108 -13.21 -2.32 23.34
N ALA A 109 -11.95 -2.09 22.96
CA ALA A 109 -11.25 -2.88 21.93
C ALA A 109 -11.13 -4.36 22.32
N GLN A 110 -10.81 -4.67 23.59
CA GLN A 110 -10.73 -6.05 24.08
C GLN A 110 -12.09 -6.76 23.97
N ARG A 111 -13.18 -6.10 24.35
CA ARG A 111 -14.54 -6.64 24.20
C ARG A 111 -14.90 -6.88 22.73
N ILE A 112 -14.61 -5.93 21.85
CA ILE A 112 -14.91 -6.01 20.41
C ILE A 112 -14.07 -7.09 19.74
N GLN A 113 -12.85 -7.32 20.17
CA GLN A 113 -11.97 -8.35 19.63
C GLN A 113 -12.55 -9.75 19.79
N GLY A 114 -13.35 -9.98 20.85
CA GLY A 114 -14.06 -11.24 21.08
C GLY A 114 -15.27 -11.48 20.17
N LEU A 115 -15.74 -10.49 19.42
CA LEU A 115 -16.86 -10.62 18.48
C LEU A 115 -16.38 -11.16 17.12
N ASP A 116 -17.26 -11.92 16.43
CA ASP A 116 -17.00 -12.28 15.03
C ASP A 116 -16.86 -11.01 14.16
N GLY A 117 -15.89 -11.00 13.25
CA GLY A 117 -15.63 -9.86 12.38
C GLY A 117 -16.82 -9.43 11.52
N ASN A 118 -17.71 -10.37 11.18
CA ASN A 118 -18.93 -10.10 10.41
C ASN A 118 -20.06 -9.49 11.26
N GLU A 119 -20.00 -9.63 12.56
CA GLU A 119 -20.99 -9.10 13.51
C GLU A 119 -20.64 -7.70 14.01
N ARG A 120 -19.40 -7.25 13.79
CA ARG A 120 -18.94 -5.92 14.23
C ARG A 120 -19.61 -4.82 13.45
N SER A 121 -20.13 -3.85 14.17
CA SER A 121 -20.60 -2.59 13.58
C SER A 121 -19.40 -1.81 12.98
N ARG A 122 -19.71 -0.79 12.19
CA ARG A 122 -18.67 0.10 11.65
C ARG A 122 -17.93 0.85 12.76
N GLU A 123 -18.63 1.30 13.76
CA GLU A 123 -18.08 2.03 14.90
C GLU A 123 -17.17 1.14 15.73
N GLU A 124 -17.59 -0.10 16.01
CA GLU A 124 -16.77 -1.10 16.71
C GLU A 124 -15.49 -1.42 15.93
N THR A 125 -15.58 -1.60 14.62
CA THR A 125 -14.40 -1.81 13.77
C THR A 125 -13.42 -0.63 13.85
N GLN A 126 -13.93 0.60 13.79
CA GLN A 126 -13.09 1.80 13.89
C GLN A 126 -12.46 1.98 15.27
N THR A 127 -13.20 1.65 16.34
CA THR A 127 -12.68 1.68 17.72
C THR A 127 -11.55 0.68 17.89
N LEU A 128 -11.72 -0.54 17.39
CA LEU A 128 -10.68 -1.56 17.41
C LEU A 128 -9.44 -1.13 16.59
N ASP A 129 -9.65 -0.61 15.39
CA ASP A 129 -8.57 -0.11 14.53
C ASP A 129 -7.79 1.03 15.19
N LEU A 130 -8.48 1.96 15.86
CA LEU A 130 -7.82 3.05 16.60
C LEU A 130 -6.98 2.52 17.78
N ALA A 131 -7.53 1.59 18.55
CA ALA A 131 -6.79 0.98 19.68
C ALA A 131 -5.55 0.21 19.21
N ILE A 132 -5.63 -0.50 18.07
CA ILE A 132 -4.48 -1.19 17.46
C ILE A 132 -3.42 -0.17 17.00
N ARG A 133 -3.82 0.93 16.36
CA ARG A 133 -2.90 2.00 15.94
C ARG A 133 -2.24 2.67 17.13
N MET A 134 -3.00 2.99 18.17
CA MET A 134 -2.49 3.58 19.42
C MET A 134 -1.44 2.67 20.05
N ARG A 135 -1.74 1.38 20.22
CA ARG A 135 -0.80 0.39 20.75
C ARG A 135 0.46 0.28 19.87
N SER A 136 0.27 0.27 18.55
CA SER A 136 1.38 0.21 17.59
C SER A 136 2.32 1.42 17.69
N LEU A 137 1.81 2.61 18.00
CA LEU A 137 2.61 3.81 18.29
C LEU A 137 3.33 3.69 19.63
N GLU A 138 2.64 3.26 20.69
CA GLU A 138 3.25 3.02 22.01
C GLU A 138 4.39 2.00 21.93
N ASP A 139 4.20 0.91 21.22
CA ASP A 139 5.23 -0.13 21.02
C ASP A 139 6.47 0.45 20.33
N MET A 140 6.28 1.32 19.34
CA MET A 140 7.39 2.03 18.68
C MET A 140 8.15 2.95 19.66
N MET A 141 7.44 3.71 20.48
CA MET A 141 8.05 4.61 21.48
C MET A 141 8.80 3.82 22.56
N ARG A 142 8.42 2.56 22.80
CA ARG A 142 9.09 1.63 23.72
C ARG A 142 10.26 0.87 23.10
N THR A 143 10.54 1.00 21.80
CA THR A 143 11.60 0.24 21.11
C THR A 143 12.94 0.31 21.85
N LEU A 144 13.33 1.49 22.35
CA LEU A 144 14.58 1.66 23.13
C LEU A 144 14.40 1.47 24.65
N ALA A 145 13.27 0.97 25.13
CA ALA A 145 13.09 0.72 26.56
C ALA A 145 14.18 -0.20 27.15
N PRO A 146 14.62 -1.28 26.47
CA PRO A 146 15.73 -2.10 26.96
C PRO A 146 17.04 -1.34 27.12
N ILE A 147 17.31 -0.36 26.25
CA ILE A 147 18.52 0.47 26.26
C ILE A 147 18.54 1.43 27.48
N ARG A 148 17.38 1.88 27.90
CA ARG A 148 17.19 2.82 29.03
C ARG A 148 17.15 2.14 30.39
N MET A 149 17.13 0.80 30.43
CA MET A 149 17.02 0.07 31.70
C MET A 149 18.29 0.19 32.52
N SER A 150 18.09 0.37 33.82
CA SER A 150 19.15 0.37 34.82
C SER A 150 18.92 -0.69 35.90
N VAL A 151 20.01 -1.10 36.52
CA VAL A 151 20.05 -2.05 37.65
C VAL A 151 20.68 -1.37 38.84
N ALA A 152 20.07 -1.52 40.00
CA ALA A 152 20.64 -0.99 41.25
C ALA A 152 21.95 -1.75 41.57
N VAL A 153 23.02 -1.00 41.80
CA VAL A 153 24.34 -1.54 42.14
C VAL A 153 24.72 -1.05 43.54
N PRO A 154 25.14 -1.94 44.44
CA PRO A 154 25.58 -1.53 45.80
C PRO A 154 26.76 -0.57 45.73
N GLU A 155 26.71 0.51 46.50
CA GLU A 155 27.82 1.46 46.60
C GLU A 155 29.08 0.79 47.20
N GLY A 156 30.23 1.12 46.63
CA GLY A 156 31.55 0.66 47.13
C GLY A 156 31.98 -0.76 46.79
N GLY A 157 31.20 -1.50 45.99
CA GLY A 157 31.56 -2.85 45.54
C GLY A 157 32.41 -2.85 44.24
N LEU A 158 32.91 -4.05 43.84
CA LEU A 158 33.62 -4.25 42.58
C LEU A 158 32.83 -3.86 41.34
N LEU A 159 31.50 -3.75 41.43
CA LEU A 159 30.60 -3.33 40.39
C LEU A 159 30.38 -1.81 40.33
N GLY A 160 30.89 -1.06 41.32
CA GLY A 160 30.77 0.41 41.39
C GLY A 160 31.38 1.15 40.19
N GLN A 161 32.31 0.53 39.49
CA GLN A 161 32.92 1.13 38.30
C GLN A 161 31.94 1.31 37.10
N TRP A 162 30.81 0.58 37.10
CA TRP A 162 29.75 0.73 36.08
C TRP A 162 28.56 1.54 36.59
N ALA A 163 28.57 1.96 37.86
CA ALA A 163 27.45 2.63 38.50
C ALA A 163 27.63 4.15 38.53
N THR A 164 26.57 4.87 38.23
CA THR A 164 26.41 6.30 38.52
C THR A 164 25.20 6.44 39.44
N ASP A 165 25.37 7.11 40.56
CA ASP A 165 24.33 7.28 41.60
C ASP A 165 23.67 5.95 42.06
N GLY A 166 24.48 4.89 42.22
CA GLY A 166 24.00 3.57 42.60
C GLY A 166 23.19 2.81 41.54
N GLN A 167 23.20 3.27 40.30
CA GLN A 167 22.52 2.62 39.16
C GLN A 167 23.52 2.34 38.03
N ALA A 168 23.49 1.16 37.46
CA ALA A 168 24.24 0.82 36.24
C ALA A 168 23.29 0.52 35.08
N ASN A 169 23.61 1.02 33.91
CA ASN A 169 22.80 0.71 32.72
C ASN A 169 22.95 -0.78 32.34
N LEU A 170 21.81 -1.43 32.05
CA LEU A 170 21.78 -2.86 31.72
C LEU A 170 22.66 -3.20 30.51
N VAL A 171 22.62 -2.40 29.44
CA VAL A 171 23.42 -2.63 28.23
C VAL A 171 24.92 -2.54 28.54
N THR A 172 25.35 -1.55 29.33
CA THR A 172 26.75 -1.41 29.75
C THR A 172 27.24 -2.65 30.50
N LEU A 173 26.43 -3.16 31.44
CA LEU A 173 26.78 -4.40 32.17
C LEU A 173 26.88 -5.62 31.24
N LEU A 174 25.98 -5.74 30.24
CA LEU A 174 25.95 -6.87 29.32
C LEU A 174 27.03 -6.78 28.24
N THR A 175 27.44 -5.60 27.82
CA THR A 175 28.56 -5.43 26.87
C THR A 175 29.92 -5.71 27.49
N ASP A 176 30.04 -5.55 28.82
CA ASP A 176 31.26 -5.83 29.60
C ASP A 176 31.09 -7.13 30.41
N LEU A 177 30.31 -8.08 29.94
CA LEU A 177 29.84 -9.26 30.67
C LEU A 177 30.94 -10.07 31.33
N ASP A 178 32.10 -10.26 30.67
CA ASP A 178 33.22 -11.05 31.22
C ASP A 178 33.82 -10.39 32.47
N GLN A 179 33.96 -9.06 32.45
CA GLN A 179 34.41 -8.31 33.60
C GLN A 179 33.36 -8.31 34.74
N VAL A 180 32.09 -8.14 34.35
CA VAL A 180 30.97 -8.19 35.29
C VAL A 180 30.87 -9.57 35.96
N ARG A 181 30.96 -10.66 35.18
CA ARG A 181 30.97 -12.04 35.69
C ARG A 181 32.12 -12.25 36.68
N SER A 182 33.34 -11.85 36.32
CA SER A 182 34.51 -11.95 37.18
C SER A 182 34.38 -11.16 38.50
N ALA A 183 33.72 -10.00 38.42
CA ALA A 183 33.42 -9.19 39.62
C ALA A 183 32.35 -9.83 40.49
N LEU A 184 31.28 -10.42 39.89
CA LEU A 184 30.21 -11.12 40.63
C LEU A 184 30.76 -12.37 41.34
N GLU A 185 31.61 -13.16 40.69
CA GLU A 185 32.22 -14.35 41.29
C GLU A 185 33.08 -14.02 42.54
N LYS A 186 33.70 -12.85 42.55
CA LYS A 186 34.54 -12.37 43.69
C LYS A 186 33.73 -11.72 44.83
N SER A 187 32.41 -11.53 44.66
CA SER A 187 31.57 -10.70 45.52
C SER A 187 30.58 -11.50 46.41
N ASP A 188 30.90 -12.67 46.89
CA ASP A 188 30.11 -13.50 47.81
C ASP A 188 28.58 -13.32 47.70
N GLN A 189 27.88 -13.08 48.85
CA GLN A 189 26.40 -12.88 48.86
C GLN A 189 25.93 -11.62 48.14
N ALA A 190 26.76 -10.57 48.07
CA ALA A 190 26.40 -9.36 47.31
C ALA A 190 26.41 -9.63 45.80
N GLY A 191 27.35 -10.45 45.32
CA GLY A 191 27.40 -10.90 43.95
C GLY A 191 26.19 -11.73 43.55
N GLN A 192 25.71 -12.65 44.40
CA GLN A 192 24.50 -13.43 44.16
C GLN A 192 23.23 -12.59 44.03
N ARG A 193 23.07 -11.58 44.93
CA ARG A 193 21.94 -10.64 44.86
C ARG A 193 21.96 -9.81 43.58
N MET A 194 23.15 -9.35 43.21
CA MET A 194 23.34 -8.59 41.96
C MET A 194 23.08 -9.44 40.72
N ALA A 195 23.53 -10.69 40.70
CA ALA A 195 23.22 -11.62 39.58
C ALA A 195 21.69 -11.84 39.42
N ALA A 196 20.98 -11.99 40.56
CA ALA A 196 19.52 -12.10 40.52
C ALA A 196 18.84 -10.81 40.04
N SER A 197 19.33 -9.63 40.45
CA SER A 197 18.82 -8.34 39.97
C SER A 197 19.09 -8.12 38.49
N LEU A 198 20.26 -8.54 38.01
CA LEU A 198 20.61 -8.50 36.58
C LEU A 198 19.73 -9.43 35.76
N ALA A 199 19.49 -10.66 36.24
CA ALA A 199 18.60 -11.62 35.58
C ALA A 199 17.15 -11.08 35.49
N ALA A 200 16.64 -10.50 36.57
CA ALA A 200 15.30 -9.88 36.59
C ALA A 200 15.22 -8.66 35.65
N ALA A 201 16.28 -7.84 35.57
CA ALA A 201 16.34 -6.72 34.63
C ALA A 201 16.41 -7.20 33.17
N MET A 202 17.13 -8.27 32.90
CA MET A 202 17.16 -8.90 31.58
C MET A 202 15.79 -9.42 31.16
N GLU A 203 15.08 -10.12 32.04
CA GLU A 203 13.71 -10.61 31.77
C GLU A 203 12.77 -9.45 31.43
N LYS A 204 12.82 -8.37 32.19
CA LYS A 204 12.06 -7.15 31.91
C LYS A 204 12.49 -6.50 30.59
N GLY A 205 13.80 -6.47 30.30
CA GLY A 205 14.35 -5.94 29.06
C GLY A 205 13.90 -6.74 27.84
N MET A 206 13.88 -8.04 27.96
CA MET A 206 13.34 -8.95 26.92
C MET A 206 11.86 -8.67 26.66
N ALA A 207 11.06 -8.62 27.71
CA ALA A 207 9.62 -8.34 27.58
C ALA A 207 9.35 -6.95 26.99
N ALA A 208 10.15 -5.96 27.33
CA ALA A 208 10.03 -4.60 26.79
C ALA A 208 10.48 -4.49 25.34
N GLY A 209 11.47 -5.29 24.90
CA GLY A 209 11.98 -5.31 23.54
C GLY A 209 11.18 -6.17 22.57
N ALA A 210 10.36 -7.09 23.06
CA ALA A 210 9.65 -8.08 22.26
C ALA A 210 8.63 -7.50 21.26
N SER A 211 8.17 -6.26 21.46
CA SER A 211 7.30 -5.55 20.51
C SER A 211 8.06 -4.63 19.55
N GLY A 212 9.39 -4.60 19.67
CA GLY A 212 10.26 -3.74 18.91
C GLY A 212 10.50 -4.19 17.47
N VAL A 213 11.35 -3.42 16.81
CA VAL A 213 11.78 -3.69 15.44
C VAL A 213 12.93 -4.70 15.45
N ALA A 214 12.84 -5.77 14.64
CA ALA A 214 13.90 -6.75 14.47
C ALA A 214 15.02 -6.15 13.59
N MET A 215 16.05 -5.62 14.22
CA MET A 215 17.16 -4.92 13.54
C MET A 215 18.53 -5.57 13.73
N VAL A 216 18.63 -6.67 14.45
CA VAL A 216 19.91 -7.32 14.71
C VAL A 216 19.95 -8.67 13.98
N PRO A 217 20.83 -8.84 12.97
CA PRO A 217 20.99 -10.13 12.30
C PRO A 217 21.52 -11.20 13.26
N PRO A 218 21.04 -12.45 13.20
CA PRO A 218 21.48 -13.53 14.08
C PRO A 218 22.97 -13.92 13.88
N ALA A 219 23.52 -14.68 14.83
CA ALA A 219 24.83 -15.30 14.70
C ALA A 219 24.79 -16.45 13.66
N GLY A 220 25.92 -16.81 13.10
CA GLY A 220 26.00 -17.95 12.17
C GLY A 220 25.68 -17.64 10.71
N THR A 221 25.57 -18.67 9.90
CA THR A 221 25.18 -18.60 8.49
C THR A 221 23.67 -18.55 8.36
N ARG A 222 23.18 -17.98 7.27
CA ARG A 222 21.73 -17.92 7.00
C ARG A 222 21.10 -19.31 7.00
N THR A 223 20.01 -19.45 7.78
CA THR A 223 19.06 -20.56 7.68
C THR A 223 17.70 -19.98 7.26
N ASP A 224 16.89 -20.75 6.54
CA ASP A 224 15.64 -20.23 5.95
C ASP A 224 14.58 -19.86 7.01
N ASP A 225 14.67 -20.40 8.22
CA ASP A 225 13.70 -20.22 9.31
C ASP A 225 14.18 -19.25 10.42
N GLU A 226 15.40 -18.67 10.29
CA GLU A 226 15.95 -17.83 11.34
C GLU A 226 15.56 -16.37 11.17
N GLU A 227 14.81 -15.86 12.13
CA GLU A 227 14.39 -14.46 12.17
C GLU A 227 15.46 -13.55 12.77
N TRP A 228 15.51 -12.30 12.34
CA TRP A 228 16.32 -11.27 12.96
C TRP A 228 15.84 -10.97 14.37
N LEU A 229 16.77 -10.58 15.22
CA LEU A 229 16.49 -10.34 16.63
C LEU A 229 15.94 -8.94 16.85
N ASP A 230 14.90 -8.83 17.67
CA ASP A 230 14.52 -7.58 18.32
C ASP A 230 15.53 -7.22 19.44
N LEU A 231 15.40 -6.04 20.03
CA LEU A 231 16.37 -5.60 21.05
C LEU A 231 16.32 -6.43 22.35
N GLY A 232 15.16 -7.02 22.68
CA GLY A 232 15.01 -7.93 23.80
C GLY A 232 15.75 -9.24 23.57
N GLN A 233 15.59 -9.82 22.40
CA GLN A 233 16.32 -11.03 21.97
C GLN A 233 17.82 -10.75 21.83
N ALA A 234 18.20 -9.56 21.32
CA ALA A 234 19.59 -9.14 21.22
C ALA A 234 20.28 -9.04 22.59
N LEU A 235 19.58 -8.57 23.64
CA LEU A 235 20.10 -8.61 25.00
C LEU A 235 20.43 -10.04 25.45
N MET A 236 19.53 -11.00 25.16
CA MET A 236 19.76 -12.39 25.52
C MET A 236 20.93 -13.01 24.74
N ALA A 237 21.00 -12.72 23.42
CA ALA A 237 22.10 -13.22 22.56
C ALA A 237 23.48 -12.76 23.04
N THR A 238 23.61 -11.62 23.73
CA THR A 238 24.90 -11.18 24.31
C THR A 238 25.42 -12.10 25.40
N VAL A 239 24.50 -12.80 26.08
CA VAL A 239 24.82 -13.66 27.25
C VAL A 239 24.95 -15.14 26.85
N THR A 240 24.07 -15.61 25.96
CA THR A 240 23.96 -17.03 25.59
C THR A 240 24.92 -17.43 24.47
N GLU A 241 25.19 -16.53 23.53
CA GLU A 241 25.84 -16.85 22.25
C GLU A 241 27.13 -16.02 22.01
N GLU A 242 27.49 -15.13 22.95
CA GLU A 242 28.60 -14.17 22.77
C GLU A 242 28.50 -13.37 21.46
N HIS A 243 27.28 -13.01 21.07
CA HIS A 243 26.96 -12.44 19.77
C HIS A 243 27.51 -11.00 19.63
N GLU A 244 28.66 -10.84 18.95
CA GLU A 244 29.37 -9.56 18.84
C GLU A 244 28.54 -8.49 18.13
N THR A 245 27.73 -8.85 17.13
CA THR A 245 26.83 -7.90 16.45
C THR A 245 25.78 -7.35 17.42
N SER A 246 25.18 -8.18 18.27
CA SER A 246 24.25 -7.73 19.31
C SER A 246 24.94 -6.74 20.27
N ARG A 247 26.14 -7.07 20.73
CA ARG A 247 26.93 -6.17 21.61
C ARG A 247 27.21 -4.83 20.94
N SER A 248 27.64 -4.85 19.67
CA SER A 248 27.95 -3.64 18.91
C SER A 248 26.72 -2.77 18.67
N VAL A 249 25.59 -3.34 18.26
CA VAL A 249 24.34 -2.62 18.03
C VAL A 249 23.80 -2.04 19.34
N LEU A 250 23.75 -2.83 20.42
CA LEU A 250 23.27 -2.35 21.73
C LEU A 250 24.13 -1.23 22.28
N ARG A 251 25.48 -1.36 22.16
CA ARG A 251 26.41 -0.30 22.58
C ARG A 251 26.21 0.97 21.76
N GLY A 252 26.10 0.87 20.43
CA GLY A 252 25.85 2.00 19.57
C GLY A 252 24.52 2.69 19.87
N LEU A 253 23.44 1.93 20.11
CA LEU A 253 22.15 2.51 20.52
C LEU A 253 22.21 3.17 21.89
N LYS A 254 22.99 2.61 22.83
CA LYS A 254 23.20 3.26 24.15
C LYS A 254 23.95 4.58 24.00
N GLN A 255 25.02 4.62 23.22
CA GLN A 255 25.76 5.85 22.91
C GLN A 255 24.85 6.88 22.22
N ALA A 256 24.03 6.44 21.26
CA ALA A 256 23.06 7.30 20.59
C ALA A 256 22.01 7.87 21.57
N GLN A 257 21.53 7.05 22.53
CA GLN A 257 20.60 7.51 23.56
C GLN A 257 21.26 8.54 24.49
N ASP A 258 22.49 8.33 24.90
CA ASP A 258 23.24 9.27 25.76
C ASP A 258 23.49 10.59 25.02
N ALA A 259 23.94 10.53 23.78
CA ALA A 259 24.16 11.70 22.92
C ALA A 259 22.85 12.48 22.68
N ALA A 260 21.74 11.78 22.42
CA ALA A 260 20.42 12.40 22.26
C ALA A 260 19.99 13.13 23.54
N SER A 261 20.21 12.52 24.70
CA SER A 261 19.89 13.11 26.02
C SER A 261 20.78 14.32 26.35
N ALA A 262 22.03 14.32 25.86
CA ALA A 262 22.98 15.43 26.02
C ALA A 262 22.77 16.55 24.97
N GLY A 263 21.96 16.32 23.93
CA GLY A 263 21.79 17.24 22.83
C GLY A 263 22.99 17.27 21.85
N ASP A 264 23.89 16.27 21.92
CA ASP A 264 25.05 16.16 21.04
C ASP A 264 24.69 15.47 19.71
N VAL A 265 24.43 16.29 18.71
CA VAL A 265 24.00 15.84 17.37
C VAL A 265 25.13 15.11 16.62
N GLU A 266 26.39 15.52 16.82
CA GLU A 266 27.53 14.91 16.13
C GLU A 266 27.78 13.49 16.67
N GLU A 267 27.80 13.32 17.99
CA GLU A 267 27.97 12.02 18.61
C GLU A 267 26.75 11.12 18.33
N LEU A 268 25.53 11.65 18.37
CA LEU A 268 24.32 10.93 17.97
C LEU A 268 24.44 10.38 16.54
N GLN A 269 24.86 11.21 15.59
CA GLN A 269 25.05 10.78 14.20
C GLN A 269 26.15 9.73 14.05
N ALA A 270 27.26 9.87 14.77
CA ALA A 270 28.35 8.91 14.76
C ALA A 270 27.90 7.55 15.31
N ALA A 271 27.23 7.53 16.46
CA ALA A 271 26.70 6.31 17.09
C ALA A 271 25.67 5.60 16.21
N LEU A 272 24.73 6.33 15.61
CA LEU A 272 23.75 5.76 14.66
C LEU A 272 24.41 5.20 13.41
N THR A 273 25.48 5.84 12.91
CA THR A 273 26.26 5.33 11.77
C THR A 273 26.91 3.98 12.11
N GLN A 274 27.46 3.83 13.32
CA GLN A 274 28.02 2.55 13.80
C GLN A 274 26.95 1.45 13.87
N VAL A 275 25.73 1.77 14.35
CA VAL A 275 24.61 0.82 14.38
C VAL A 275 24.26 0.35 12.97
N VAL A 276 24.08 1.28 12.01
CA VAL A 276 23.80 0.95 10.61
C VAL A 276 24.91 0.08 10.02
N GLN A 277 26.17 0.42 10.27
CA GLN A 277 27.31 -0.33 9.76
C GLN A 277 27.36 -1.75 10.34
N ALA A 278 27.29 -1.88 11.67
CA ALA A 278 27.34 -3.20 12.33
C ALA A 278 26.22 -4.15 11.83
N THR A 279 25.01 -3.62 11.68
CA THR A 279 23.86 -4.37 11.15
C THR A 279 24.07 -4.73 9.68
N SER A 280 24.52 -3.77 8.86
CA SER A 280 24.71 -3.95 7.42
C SER A 280 25.86 -4.92 7.10
N ASP A 281 26.99 -4.82 7.80
CA ASP A 281 28.14 -5.71 7.61
C ASP A 281 27.75 -7.16 7.91
N ARG A 282 27.03 -7.37 9.00
CA ARG A 282 26.55 -8.70 9.37
C ARG A 282 25.50 -9.23 8.38
N GLY A 283 24.50 -8.45 8.03
CA GLY A 283 23.48 -8.84 7.04
C GLY A 283 24.09 -9.14 5.67
N THR A 284 25.12 -8.38 5.27
CA THR A 284 25.89 -8.63 4.03
C THR A 284 26.67 -9.95 4.12
N ALA A 285 27.35 -10.20 5.23
CA ALA A 285 28.09 -11.45 5.45
C ALA A 285 27.18 -12.69 5.41
N ARG A 286 25.91 -12.53 5.77
CA ARG A 286 24.87 -13.58 5.68
C ARG A 286 24.25 -13.67 4.28
N GLY A 287 24.56 -12.75 3.34
CA GLY A 287 23.99 -12.71 1.99
C GLY A 287 22.49 -12.31 1.97
N GLU A 288 22.02 -11.62 3.00
CA GLU A 288 20.59 -11.28 3.18
C GLU A 288 20.23 -9.90 2.64
N LEU A 289 21.22 -9.00 2.49
CA LEU A 289 20.98 -7.63 2.02
C LEU A 289 21.02 -7.58 0.49
N LYS A 290 19.84 -7.59 -0.11
CA LYS A 290 19.68 -7.40 -1.55
C LYS A 290 18.94 -6.11 -1.81
N GLU A 291 19.41 -5.31 -2.78
CA GLU A 291 18.75 -4.12 -3.33
C GLU A 291 18.29 -3.04 -2.30
N LEU A 292 18.86 -3.03 -1.07
CA LEU A 292 18.45 -2.10 -0.01
C LEU A 292 18.56 -0.63 -0.45
N THR A 293 19.72 -0.26 -1.00
CA THR A 293 19.97 1.11 -1.47
C THR A 293 19.06 1.48 -2.64
N SER A 294 18.81 0.50 -3.53
CA SER A 294 17.90 0.62 -4.65
C SER A 294 16.45 0.85 -4.16
N GLU A 295 16.05 0.15 -3.10
CA GLU A 295 14.72 0.31 -2.49
C GLU A 295 14.54 1.69 -1.83
N VAL A 296 15.55 2.20 -1.12
CA VAL A 296 15.55 3.57 -0.58
C VAL A 296 15.39 4.60 -1.70
N ALA A 297 16.18 4.46 -2.78
CA ALA A 297 16.09 5.36 -3.93
C ALA A 297 14.71 5.30 -4.61
N PHE A 298 14.11 4.10 -4.71
CA PHE A 298 12.77 3.91 -5.25
C PHE A 298 11.70 4.61 -4.40
N GLN A 299 11.75 4.46 -3.08
CA GLN A 299 10.81 5.12 -2.17
C GLN A 299 10.93 6.65 -2.25
N ASN A 300 12.15 7.17 -2.30
CA ASN A 300 12.39 8.60 -2.39
C ASN A 300 11.98 9.20 -3.76
N ALA A 301 12.07 8.44 -4.85
CA ALA A 301 11.72 8.89 -6.19
C ALA A 301 10.22 9.12 -6.41
N GLN A 302 9.33 8.50 -5.62
CA GLN A 302 7.87 8.67 -5.68
C GLN A 302 7.29 8.59 -7.11
N LEU A 303 7.79 7.67 -7.95
CA LEU A 303 7.52 7.60 -9.39
C LEU A 303 6.02 7.48 -9.72
N PHE A 304 5.27 6.73 -8.93
CA PHE A 304 3.83 6.53 -9.17
C PHE A 304 3.03 7.81 -8.90
N THR A 305 3.42 8.59 -7.90
CA THR A 305 2.84 9.91 -7.63
C THR A 305 3.18 10.92 -8.73
N LEU A 306 4.42 10.91 -9.20
CA LEU A 306 4.85 11.77 -10.31
C LEU A 306 4.08 11.43 -11.60
N ALA A 307 3.93 10.14 -11.92
CA ALA A 307 3.13 9.69 -13.06
C ALA A 307 1.67 10.13 -12.94
N LEU A 308 1.06 10.03 -11.74
CA LEU A 308 -0.30 10.50 -11.48
C LEU A 308 -0.45 12.00 -11.81
N VAL A 309 0.47 12.85 -11.35
CA VAL A 309 0.44 14.30 -11.63
C VAL A 309 0.56 14.55 -13.14
N LEU A 310 1.46 13.84 -13.82
CA LEU A 310 1.61 13.96 -15.28
C LEU A 310 0.35 13.54 -16.04
N PHE A 311 -0.36 12.49 -15.61
CA PHE A 311 -1.62 12.09 -16.23
C PHE A 311 -2.74 13.09 -15.93
N MET A 312 -2.77 13.71 -14.75
CA MET A 312 -3.71 14.83 -14.48
C MET A 312 -3.46 16.00 -15.42
N CYS A 313 -2.20 16.38 -15.62
CA CYS A 313 -1.82 17.40 -16.61
C CYS A 313 -2.20 16.98 -18.04
N ALA A 314 -1.94 15.71 -18.41
CA ALA A 314 -2.30 15.17 -19.72
C ALA A 314 -3.80 15.21 -19.97
N PHE A 315 -4.61 14.87 -18.97
CA PHE A 315 -6.06 15.00 -19.04
C PHE A 315 -6.50 16.45 -19.24
N LEU A 316 -5.98 17.39 -18.45
CA LEU A 316 -6.33 18.80 -18.56
C LEU A 316 -5.95 19.38 -19.91
N PHE A 317 -4.70 19.17 -20.36
CA PHE A 317 -4.25 19.65 -21.68
C PHE A 317 -5.04 19.02 -22.81
N GLY A 318 -5.32 17.70 -22.72
CA GLY A 318 -6.10 17.00 -23.71
C GLY A 318 -7.56 17.44 -23.77
N ALA A 319 -8.19 17.69 -22.63
CA ALA A 319 -9.56 18.20 -22.54
C ALA A 319 -9.65 19.64 -23.10
N LEU A 320 -8.71 20.53 -22.70
CA LEU A 320 -8.64 21.87 -23.23
C LEU A 320 -8.34 21.91 -24.74
N ALA A 321 -7.56 20.97 -25.25
CA ALA A 321 -7.27 20.85 -26.69
C ALA A 321 -8.50 20.50 -27.55
N LEU A 322 -9.62 20.14 -26.95
CA LEU A 322 -10.92 19.98 -27.64
C LEU A 322 -11.58 21.33 -27.97
N LEU A 323 -11.18 22.41 -27.30
CA LEU A 323 -11.70 23.75 -27.56
C LEU A 323 -11.10 24.35 -28.83
N PRO A 324 -11.81 25.27 -29.54
CA PRO A 324 -11.28 25.99 -30.68
C PRO A 324 -10.07 26.85 -30.29
N GLY A 325 -9.05 26.89 -31.14
CA GLY A 325 -7.85 27.73 -30.92
C GLY A 325 -6.76 27.14 -30.05
N THR A 326 -7.02 26.02 -29.35
CA THR A 326 -6.09 25.44 -28.35
C THR A 326 -5.37 24.17 -28.84
N ARG A 327 -5.29 23.98 -30.16
CA ARG A 327 -4.70 22.76 -30.76
C ARG A 327 -3.25 22.46 -30.33
N TRP A 328 -2.48 23.48 -29.98
CA TRP A 328 -1.11 23.33 -29.49
C TRP A 328 -1.02 22.53 -28.20
N LEU A 329 -2.07 22.58 -27.34
CA LEU A 329 -2.18 21.77 -26.11
C LEU A 329 -2.20 20.26 -26.39
N THR A 330 -2.56 19.84 -27.61
CA THR A 330 -2.48 18.43 -28.00
C THR A 330 -1.05 17.89 -27.87
N TRP A 331 -0.04 18.67 -28.23
CA TRP A 331 1.36 18.26 -28.09
C TRP A 331 1.76 18.11 -26.63
N LEU A 332 1.32 19.00 -25.77
CA LEU A 332 1.55 18.87 -24.31
C LEU A 332 0.84 17.65 -23.74
N ALA A 333 -0.40 17.37 -24.17
CA ALA A 333 -1.12 16.17 -23.75
C ALA A 333 -0.40 14.88 -24.18
N TRP A 334 0.13 14.80 -25.40
CA TRP A 334 0.94 13.68 -25.86
C TRP A 334 2.26 13.56 -25.09
N GLY A 335 2.96 14.67 -24.89
CA GLY A 335 4.23 14.70 -24.15
C GLY A 335 4.06 14.25 -22.71
N THR A 336 3.10 14.83 -21.97
CA THR A 336 2.83 14.47 -20.57
C THR A 336 2.29 13.04 -20.42
N SER A 337 1.44 12.57 -21.35
CA SER A 337 1.00 11.16 -21.37
C SER A 337 2.17 10.20 -21.61
N GLY A 338 3.05 10.50 -22.56
CA GLY A 338 4.20 9.66 -22.90
C GLY A 338 5.24 9.61 -21.79
N ILE A 339 5.58 10.77 -21.22
CA ILE A 339 6.52 10.85 -20.07
C ILE A 339 5.92 10.15 -18.85
N GLY A 340 4.64 10.39 -18.54
CA GLY A 340 3.96 9.71 -17.43
C GLY A 340 3.92 8.19 -17.60
N ALA A 341 3.64 7.71 -18.81
CA ALA A 341 3.67 6.28 -19.13
C ALA A 341 5.07 5.69 -18.96
N LEU A 342 6.11 6.38 -19.44
CA LEU A 342 7.50 5.95 -19.29
C LEU A 342 7.90 5.86 -17.82
N ILE A 343 7.61 6.89 -17.02
CA ILE A 343 7.90 6.93 -15.58
C ILE A 343 7.19 5.78 -14.85
N LEU A 344 5.92 5.55 -15.19
CA LEU A 344 5.14 4.47 -14.58
C LEU A 344 5.71 3.08 -14.92
N VAL A 345 6.09 2.86 -16.18
CA VAL A 345 6.73 1.61 -16.63
C VAL A 345 8.09 1.43 -15.96
N VAL A 346 8.91 2.48 -15.90
CA VAL A 346 10.21 2.45 -15.18
C VAL A 346 9.99 2.10 -13.71
N GLY A 347 9.02 2.72 -13.04
CA GLY A 347 8.69 2.41 -11.64
C GLY A 347 8.26 0.96 -11.44
N ILE A 348 7.45 0.40 -12.35
CA ILE A 348 7.04 -1.01 -12.30
C ILE A 348 8.25 -1.93 -12.48
N ILE A 349 9.10 -1.68 -13.47
CA ILE A 349 10.30 -2.49 -13.74
C ILE A 349 11.26 -2.40 -12.55
N TRP A 350 11.51 -1.20 -12.04
CA TRP A 350 12.41 -1.02 -10.90
C TRP A 350 11.92 -1.77 -9.66
N ARG A 351 10.62 -1.72 -9.39
CA ARG A 351 10.00 -2.51 -8.33
C ARG A 351 10.19 -4.01 -8.53
N CYS A 352 10.03 -4.52 -9.76
CA CYS A 352 10.28 -5.93 -10.08
C CYS A 352 11.73 -6.34 -9.81
N LEU A 353 12.70 -5.47 -10.12
CA LEU A 353 14.12 -5.73 -9.87
C LEU A 353 14.42 -5.78 -8.36
N ILE A 354 13.85 -4.87 -7.56
CA ILE A 354 14.02 -4.87 -6.10
C ILE A 354 13.46 -6.16 -5.49
N ILE A 355 12.28 -6.58 -5.93
CA ILE A 355 11.57 -7.72 -5.31
C ILE A 355 12.05 -9.06 -5.91
N GLY A 356 12.64 -9.05 -7.11
CA GLY A 356 13.08 -10.24 -7.84
C GLY A 356 11.92 -11.08 -8.40
N ARG A 357 10.74 -10.49 -8.65
CA ARG A 357 9.54 -11.21 -9.11
C ARG A 357 8.70 -10.38 -10.11
N PRO A 358 7.73 -11.03 -10.81
CA PRO A 358 6.87 -10.37 -11.82
C PRO A 358 6.07 -9.19 -11.26
N PRO A 359 5.61 -8.26 -12.14
CA PRO A 359 5.01 -6.98 -11.74
C PRO A 359 3.60 -7.09 -11.18
N ILE A 360 2.99 -8.28 -11.10
CA ILE A 360 1.60 -8.47 -10.72
C ILE A 360 1.51 -9.66 -9.77
N THR A 361 1.61 -9.38 -8.48
CA THR A 361 1.54 -10.41 -7.44
C THR A 361 0.48 -10.10 -6.37
N ASN A 362 0.05 -8.84 -6.30
CA ASN A 362 -1.02 -8.39 -5.40
C ASN A 362 -1.91 -7.34 -6.08
N LEU A 363 -2.98 -6.93 -5.38
CA LEU A 363 -3.94 -5.95 -5.92
C LEU A 363 -3.31 -4.57 -6.12
N TYR A 364 -2.40 -4.16 -5.22
CA TYR A 364 -1.69 -2.89 -5.35
C TYR A 364 -0.86 -2.84 -6.64
N GLU A 365 -0.08 -3.88 -6.92
CA GLU A 365 0.78 -3.95 -8.11
C GLU A 365 -0.01 -4.03 -9.42
N THR A 366 -1.19 -4.63 -9.38
CA THR A 366 -2.07 -4.74 -10.55
C THR A 366 -2.55 -3.38 -11.04
N ALA A 367 -2.82 -2.44 -10.12
CA ALA A 367 -3.39 -1.14 -10.49
C ALA A 367 -2.40 -0.26 -11.29
N PRO A 368 -1.14 0.00 -10.89
CA PRO A 368 -0.17 0.72 -11.72
C PRO A 368 0.04 0.08 -13.09
N PHE A 369 0.07 -1.25 -13.16
CA PHE A 369 0.21 -1.98 -14.41
C PHE A 369 -0.98 -1.72 -15.36
N ILE A 370 -2.22 -1.80 -14.87
CA ILE A 370 -3.42 -1.46 -15.65
C ILE A 370 -3.39 0.00 -16.08
N GLY A 371 -2.95 0.92 -15.22
CA GLY A 371 -2.80 2.34 -15.55
C GLY A 371 -1.83 2.57 -16.70
N ALA A 372 -0.65 1.94 -16.65
CA ALA A 372 0.35 2.01 -17.72
C ALA A 372 -0.17 1.45 -19.03
N CYS A 373 -0.72 0.24 -19.01
CA CYS A 373 -1.27 -0.42 -20.19
C CYS A 373 -2.44 0.37 -20.79
N GLY A 374 -3.31 0.91 -19.94
CA GLY A 374 -4.48 1.68 -20.37
C GLY A 374 -4.11 2.97 -21.10
N VAL A 375 -3.16 3.74 -20.57
CA VAL A 375 -2.71 4.98 -21.24
C VAL A 375 -1.94 4.67 -22.52
N ILE A 376 -1.10 3.64 -22.56
CA ILE A 376 -0.38 3.21 -23.77
C ILE A 376 -1.38 2.76 -24.84
N LEU A 377 -2.38 1.95 -24.48
CA LEU A 377 -3.45 1.52 -25.37
C LEU A 377 -4.26 2.73 -25.88
N ALA A 378 -4.57 3.69 -25.01
CA ALA A 378 -5.25 4.93 -25.38
C ALA A 378 -4.44 5.75 -26.40
N MET A 379 -3.14 5.90 -26.17
CA MET A 379 -2.23 6.58 -27.11
C MET A 379 -2.23 5.87 -28.47
N PHE A 380 -2.14 4.54 -28.47
CA PHE A 380 -2.18 3.75 -29.70
C PHE A 380 -3.50 3.92 -30.47
N VAL A 381 -4.64 3.79 -29.78
CA VAL A 381 -5.98 3.97 -30.38
C VAL A 381 -6.18 5.41 -30.86
N ALA A 382 -5.77 6.42 -30.06
CA ALA A 382 -5.86 7.83 -30.46
C ALA A 382 -5.05 8.12 -31.72
N ARG A 383 -3.88 7.51 -31.86
CA ARG A 383 -2.99 7.65 -33.04
C ARG A 383 -3.60 7.05 -34.30
N ILE A 384 -4.18 5.84 -34.18
CA ILE A 384 -4.80 5.12 -35.34
C ILE A 384 -6.09 5.80 -35.74
N GLN A 385 -6.98 6.06 -34.80
CA GLN A 385 -8.31 6.62 -35.04
C GLN A 385 -8.27 8.15 -35.29
N ARG A 386 -7.14 8.79 -35.03
CA ARG A 386 -6.97 10.27 -35.11
C ARG A 386 -8.05 11.04 -34.32
N GLN A 387 -8.50 10.46 -33.19
CA GLN A 387 -9.55 11.01 -32.32
C GLN A 387 -8.93 11.71 -31.11
N LYS A 388 -9.14 13.03 -31.04
CA LYS A 388 -8.55 13.85 -29.96
C LYS A 388 -9.08 13.52 -28.56
N ALA A 389 -10.33 13.05 -28.43
CA ALA A 389 -10.95 12.76 -27.13
C ALA A 389 -10.42 11.46 -26.48
N ILE A 390 -9.81 10.56 -27.22
CA ILE A 390 -9.33 9.27 -26.70
C ILE A 390 -8.12 9.46 -25.79
N LEU A 391 -7.22 10.39 -26.12
CA LEU A 391 -6.02 10.63 -25.32
C LEU A 391 -6.34 11.15 -23.90
N PRO A 392 -7.14 12.24 -23.72
CA PRO A 392 -7.52 12.67 -22.38
C PRO A 392 -8.37 11.63 -21.63
N LEU A 393 -9.18 10.83 -22.34
CA LEU A 393 -9.90 9.72 -21.71
C LEU A 393 -8.95 8.66 -21.16
N GLY A 394 -7.88 8.30 -21.90
CA GLY A 394 -6.85 7.38 -21.42
C GLY A 394 -6.08 7.93 -20.24
N ALA A 395 -5.76 9.23 -20.24
CA ALA A 395 -5.14 9.89 -19.11
C ALA A 395 -6.05 9.89 -17.86
N LEU A 396 -7.34 10.20 -18.03
CA LEU A 396 -8.33 10.12 -16.95
C LEU A 396 -8.50 8.70 -16.41
N PHE A 397 -8.49 7.69 -17.29
CA PHE A 397 -8.49 6.29 -16.91
C PHE A 397 -7.28 5.96 -16.02
N ALA A 398 -6.06 6.34 -16.43
CA ALA A 398 -4.85 6.11 -15.64
C ALA A 398 -4.90 6.86 -14.30
N VAL A 399 -5.41 8.09 -14.26
CA VAL A 399 -5.63 8.86 -13.01
C VAL A 399 -6.55 8.08 -12.07
N ALA A 400 -7.69 7.61 -12.54
CA ALA A 400 -8.65 6.86 -11.72
C ALA A 400 -8.03 5.57 -11.15
N ILE A 401 -7.29 4.83 -11.99
CA ILE A 401 -6.60 3.59 -11.57
C ILE A 401 -5.48 3.87 -10.57
N LEU A 402 -4.70 4.96 -10.73
CA LEU A 402 -3.64 5.31 -9.77
C LEU A 402 -4.20 5.82 -8.45
N PHE A 403 -5.35 6.49 -8.42
CA PHE A 403 -6.04 6.78 -7.15
C PHE A 403 -6.52 5.50 -6.45
N LEU A 404 -7.00 4.51 -7.22
CA LEU A 404 -7.30 3.20 -6.66
C LEU A 404 -6.04 2.54 -6.09
N SER A 405 -4.90 2.64 -6.79
CA SER A 405 -3.61 2.14 -6.31
C SER A 405 -3.23 2.76 -4.96
N GLN A 406 -3.36 4.09 -4.79
CA GLN A 406 -3.09 4.76 -3.51
C GLN A 406 -4.01 4.25 -2.38
N SER A 407 -5.28 3.99 -2.68
CA SER A 407 -6.21 3.41 -1.70
C SER A 407 -5.82 1.99 -1.29
N LEU A 408 -5.31 1.20 -2.23
CA LEU A 408 -4.81 -0.15 -1.97
C LEU A 408 -3.50 -0.12 -1.18
N GLU A 409 -2.61 0.84 -1.46
CA GLU A 409 -1.38 1.05 -0.71
C GLU A 409 -1.65 1.42 0.76
N LEU A 410 -2.59 2.34 1.01
CA LEU A 410 -3.02 2.67 2.37
C LEU A 410 -3.55 1.44 3.10
N ARG A 411 -4.34 0.62 2.43
CA ARG A 411 -4.82 -0.63 2.99
C ARG A 411 -3.68 -1.59 3.33
N ASP A 412 -2.71 -1.77 2.42
CA ASP A 412 -1.54 -2.62 2.67
C ASP A 412 -0.69 -2.06 3.82
N ALA A 413 -0.58 -0.73 3.97
CA ALA A 413 0.08 -0.09 5.11
C ALA A 413 -0.58 -0.46 6.45
N VAL A 414 -1.90 -0.47 6.51
CA VAL A 414 -2.65 -0.82 7.72
C VAL A 414 -2.61 -2.32 8.01
N SER A 415 -2.76 -3.17 6.98
CA SER A 415 -2.96 -4.62 7.18
C SER A 415 -1.67 -5.43 7.24
N SER A 416 -0.64 -5.04 6.49
CA SER A 416 0.62 -5.80 6.36
C SER A 416 1.89 -4.97 6.58
N GLY A 417 1.76 -3.65 6.71
CA GLY A 417 2.90 -2.74 6.91
C GLY A 417 3.88 -2.69 5.73
N ASP A 418 3.51 -3.25 4.57
CA ASP A 418 4.36 -3.26 3.37
C ASP A 418 3.56 -3.64 2.13
N SER A 419 3.82 -2.98 1.00
CA SER A 419 3.27 -3.36 -0.31
C SER A 419 4.14 -4.37 -1.07
N MET A 420 5.36 -4.62 -0.60
CA MET A 420 6.35 -5.55 -1.19
C MET A 420 6.51 -6.84 -0.36
N ARG A 421 5.47 -7.24 0.35
CA ARG A 421 5.49 -8.42 1.24
C ARG A 421 5.87 -9.71 0.54
N ASN A 422 6.41 -10.67 1.29
CA ASN A 422 6.62 -12.02 0.81
C ASN A 422 5.31 -12.67 0.39
N LEU A 423 5.37 -13.49 -0.64
CA LEU A 423 4.25 -14.28 -1.14
C LEU A 423 4.27 -15.68 -0.52
N MET A 424 3.12 -16.34 -0.56
CA MET A 424 3.07 -17.78 -0.30
C MET A 424 3.90 -18.52 -1.36
N ALA A 425 4.56 -19.60 -0.97
CA ALA A 425 5.47 -20.36 -1.83
C ALA A 425 4.86 -20.78 -3.18
N VAL A 426 3.56 -21.09 -3.22
CA VAL A 426 2.84 -21.44 -4.45
C VAL A 426 2.75 -20.28 -5.46
N LEU A 427 2.90 -19.03 -4.99
CA LEU A 427 2.91 -17.81 -5.80
C LEU A 427 4.34 -17.31 -6.06
N ASP A 428 5.36 -18.00 -5.50
CA ASP A 428 6.74 -17.66 -5.74
C ASP A 428 7.19 -18.30 -7.06
N THR A 429 7.69 -17.46 -7.91
CA THR A 429 8.28 -17.61 -9.22
C THR A 429 8.14 -18.96 -9.95
N ASN A 430 7.17 -19.03 -10.86
CA ASN A 430 7.41 -19.82 -12.04
C ASN A 430 7.07 -19.01 -13.32
N PHE A 431 7.66 -19.39 -14.43
CA PHE A 431 7.44 -18.76 -15.74
C PHE A 431 5.95 -18.69 -16.11
N TRP A 432 5.18 -19.73 -15.79
CA TRP A 432 3.75 -19.81 -16.13
C TRP A 432 2.92 -18.80 -15.35
N LEU A 433 3.20 -18.61 -14.04
CA LEU A 433 2.53 -17.60 -13.24
C LEU A 433 2.79 -16.21 -13.81
N ALA A 434 4.07 -15.86 -14.00
CA ALA A 434 4.48 -14.56 -14.52
C ALA A 434 3.80 -14.22 -15.85
N THR A 435 3.79 -15.19 -16.78
CA THR A 435 3.20 -15.03 -18.10
C THR A 435 1.68 -14.93 -18.02
N HIS A 436 1.04 -15.81 -17.22
CA HIS A 436 -0.41 -15.79 -17.01
C HIS A 436 -0.90 -14.46 -16.47
N VAL A 437 -0.37 -14.01 -15.32
CA VAL A 437 -0.88 -12.81 -14.65
C VAL A 437 -0.68 -11.56 -15.52
N THR A 438 0.43 -11.49 -16.23
CA THR A 438 0.70 -10.37 -17.15
C THR A 438 -0.31 -10.35 -18.30
N ILE A 439 -0.50 -11.48 -18.98
CA ILE A 439 -1.37 -11.57 -20.16
C ILE A 439 -2.84 -11.39 -19.80
N VAL A 440 -3.33 -12.03 -18.74
CA VAL A 440 -4.74 -11.87 -18.31
C VAL A 440 -5.04 -10.45 -17.87
N THR A 441 -4.08 -9.76 -17.24
CA THR A 441 -4.25 -8.37 -16.81
C THR A 441 -4.29 -7.40 -18.01
N PHE A 442 -3.57 -7.67 -19.10
CA PHE A 442 -3.79 -6.96 -20.37
C PHE A 442 -5.23 -7.09 -20.86
N GLY A 443 -5.82 -8.29 -20.76
CA GLY A 443 -7.23 -8.52 -21.06
C GLY A 443 -8.17 -7.67 -20.20
N TYR A 444 -7.94 -7.62 -18.90
CA TYR A 444 -8.72 -6.80 -17.95
C TYR A 444 -8.58 -5.31 -18.25
N CYS A 445 -7.36 -4.85 -18.52
CA CYS A 445 -7.08 -3.47 -18.90
C CYS A 445 -7.85 -3.08 -20.18
N ALA A 446 -7.78 -3.89 -21.23
CA ALA A 446 -8.47 -3.63 -22.48
C ALA A 446 -9.99 -3.59 -22.29
N ALA A 447 -10.55 -4.51 -21.50
CA ALA A 447 -11.98 -4.55 -21.21
C ALA A 447 -12.46 -3.30 -20.42
N LEU A 448 -11.69 -2.85 -19.41
CA LEU A 448 -11.99 -1.62 -18.68
C LEU A 448 -11.79 -0.37 -19.54
N PHE A 449 -10.83 -0.38 -20.45
CA PHE A 449 -10.66 0.74 -21.38
C PHE A 449 -11.77 0.77 -22.43
N ALA A 450 -12.25 -0.40 -22.92
CA ALA A 450 -13.44 -0.49 -23.78
C ALA A 450 -14.69 0.04 -23.06
N TRP A 451 -14.85 -0.26 -21.76
CA TRP A 451 -15.87 0.33 -20.91
C TRP A 451 -15.77 1.86 -20.88
N SER A 452 -14.57 2.42 -20.70
CA SER A 452 -14.38 3.89 -20.66
C SER A 452 -14.79 4.57 -21.98
N LEU A 453 -14.43 3.96 -23.11
CA LEU A 453 -14.83 4.42 -24.46
C LEU A 453 -16.36 4.34 -24.62
N ALA A 454 -16.96 3.25 -24.15
CA ALA A 454 -18.41 3.04 -24.22
C ALA A 454 -19.18 4.01 -23.31
N ALA A 455 -18.68 4.25 -22.11
CA ALA A 455 -19.23 5.25 -21.18
C ALA A 455 -19.22 6.65 -21.82
N LEU A 456 -18.10 7.04 -22.42
CA LEU A 456 -18.01 8.31 -23.16
C LEU A 456 -19.01 8.36 -24.33
N TRP A 457 -19.15 7.25 -25.06
CA TRP A 457 -20.09 7.12 -26.18
C TRP A 457 -21.55 7.33 -25.72
N VAL A 458 -21.94 6.67 -24.62
CA VAL A 458 -23.29 6.74 -24.05
C VAL A 458 -23.59 8.11 -23.46
N LEU A 459 -22.66 8.69 -22.69
CA LEU A 459 -22.80 10.03 -22.11
C LEU A 459 -22.91 11.12 -23.18
N ALA A 460 -22.28 10.95 -24.32
CA ALA A 460 -22.34 11.91 -25.42
C ALA A 460 -23.62 11.85 -26.27
N LEU A 461 -24.49 10.84 -26.09
CA LEU A 461 -25.74 10.68 -26.88
C LEU A 461 -26.62 11.94 -26.92
N PRO A 462 -26.96 12.59 -25.78
CA PRO A 462 -27.80 13.79 -25.79
C PRO A 462 -27.19 14.90 -26.62
N PHE A 463 -25.89 15.10 -26.48
CA PHE A 463 -25.16 16.15 -27.20
C PHE A 463 -25.14 15.88 -28.70
N VAL A 464 -24.85 14.67 -29.12
CA VAL A 464 -24.83 14.28 -30.54
C VAL A 464 -26.22 14.39 -31.16
N GLN A 465 -27.29 13.99 -30.45
CA GLN A 465 -28.67 14.09 -30.95
C GLN A 465 -29.16 15.53 -31.04
N SER A 466 -28.90 16.36 -30.03
CA SER A 466 -29.33 17.76 -30.02
C SER A 466 -28.61 18.61 -31.06
N HIS A 467 -27.35 18.32 -31.34
CA HIS A 467 -26.53 19.07 -32.30
C HIS A 467 -26.45 18.45 -33.69
N ARG A 468 -27.11 17.29 -33.92
CA ARG A 468 -27.11 16.58 -35.20
C ARG A 468 -27.51 17.47 -36.38
N ARG A 469 -28.43 18.41 -36.16
CA ARG A 469 -28.86 19.37 -37.19
C ARG A 469 -27.79 20.44 -37.48
N LYS A 470 -26.98 20.82 -36.49
CA LYS A 470 -25.95 21.89 -36.61
C LYS A 470 -24.59 21.36 -37.02
N MET A 471 -24.17 20.17 -36.52
CA MET A 471 -22.86 19.59 -36.76
C MET A 471 -22.81 18.56 -37.89
N GLY A 472 -23.96 18.13 -38.44
CA GLY A 472 -24.06 17.29 -39.63
C GLY A 472 -23.23 16.02 -39.58
N ALA A 473 -22.45 15.78 -40.64
CA ALA A 473 -21.61 14.60 -40.84
C ALA A 473 -20.47 14.47 -39.81
N SER A 474 -20.01 15.56 -39.18
CA SER A 474 -18.91 15.55 -38.24
C SER A 474 -19.26 14.84 -36.93
N ALA A 475 -20.42 15.13 -36.31
CA ALA A 475 -20.87 14.46 -35.10
C ALA A 475 -21.11 12.95 -35.31
N ALA A 476 -21.70 12.59 -36.47
CA ALA A 476 -21.89 11.20 -36.84
C ALA A 476 -20.56 10.47 -37.11
N GLY A 477 -19.55 11.17 -37.61
CA GLY A 477 -18.21 10.66 -37.85
C GLY A 477 -17.49 10.34 -36.53
N TRP A 478 -17.57 11.23 -35.54
CA TRP A 478 -16.96 11.03 -34.23
C TRP A 478 -17.57 9.82 -33.49
N HIS A 479 -18.89 9.69 -33.44
CA HIS A 479 -19.57 8.54 -32.84
C HIS A 479 -19.19 7.21 -33.52
N ARG A 480 -19.17 7.18 -34.85
CA ARG A 480 -18.75 5.98 -35.61
C ARG A 480 -17.30 5.58 -35.33
N SER A 481 -16.43 6.55 -35.14
CA SER A 481 -15.04 6.27 -34.80
C SER A 481 -14.93 5.67 -33.40
N LEU A 482 -15.66 6.21 -32.40
CA LEU A 482 -15.71 5.58 -31.05
C LEU A 482 -16.27 4.16 -31.12
N THR A 483 -17.33 3.90 -31.90
CA THR A 483 -17.87 2.54 -32.10
C THR A 483 -16.80 1.58 -32.61
N ARG A 484 -15.99 2.00 -33.61
CA ARG A 484 -14.87 1.18 -34.09
C ARG A 484 -13.81 0.94 -33.05
N SER A 485 -13.50 1.96 -32.24
CA SER A 485 -12.54 1.84 -31.14
C SER A 485 -13.02 0.85 -30.08
N ILE A 486 -14.29 0.94 -29.66
CA ILE A 486 -14.90 0.00 -28.71
C ILE A 486 -14.79 -1.43 -29.23
N TYR A 487 -15.23 -1.66 -30.50
CA TYR A 487 -15.17 -2.98 -31.11
C TYR A 487 -13.74 -3.53 -31.18
N GLY A 488 -12.78 -2.72 -31.64
CA GLY A 488 -11.37 -3.12 -31.75
C GLY A 488 -10.73 -3.41 -30.42
N VAL A 489 -11.02 -2.61 -29.38
CA VAL A 489 -10.49 -2.81 -28.04
C VAL A 489 -11.12 -4.03 -27.37
N VAL A 490 -12.42 -4.31 -27.57
CA VAL A 490 -13.06 -5.56 -27.10
C VAL A 490 -12.43 -6.78 -27.76
N ALA A 491 -12.18 -6.74 -29.09
CA ALA A 491 -11.54 -7.84 -29.82
C ALA A 491 -10.09 -8.08 -29.33
N PHE A 492 -9.33 -7.01 -29.10
CA PHE A 492 -8.00 -7.06 -28.49
C PHE A 492 -8.06 -7.65 -27.07
N GLY A 493 -9.01 -7.18 -26.24
CA GLY A 493 -9.23 -7.69 -24.89
C GLY A 493 -9.57 -9.18 -24.88
N LEU A 494 -10.41 -9.64 -25.81
CA LEU A 494 -10.76 -11.07 -25.93
C LEU A 494 -9.53 -11.94 -26.17
N LEU A 495 -8.63 -11.52 -27.07
CA LEU A 495 -7.40 -12.27 -27.34
C LEU A 495 -6.59 -12.48 -26.07
N PHE A 496 -6.33 -11.39 -25.30
CA PHE A 496 -5.52 -11.45 -24.09
C PHE A 496 -6.26 -12.15 -22.94
N SER A 497 -7.56 -11.94 -22.80
CA SER A 497 -8.36 -12.64 -21.77
C SER A 497 -8.39 -14.15 -22.04
N LEU A 498 -8.60 -14.58 -23.28
CA LEU A 498 -8.63 -16.00 -23.64
C LEU A 498 -7.27 -16.67 -23.43
N VAL A 499 -6.22 -16.10 -24.03
CA VAL A 499 -4.86 -16.65 -23.88
C VAL A 499 -4.42 -16.65 -22.43
N GLY A 500 -4.67 -15.55 -21.70
CA GLY A 500 -4.37 -15.45 -20.29
C GLY A 500 -5.09 -16.50 -19.44
N THR A 501 -6.37 -16.77 -19.72
CA THR A 501 -7.15 -17.80 -19.01
C THR A 501 -6.58 -19.20 -19.26
N ILE A 502 -6.18 -19.52 -20.50
CA ILE A 502 -5.54 -20.81 -20.84
C ILE A 502 -4.20 -20.96 -20.10
N LEU A 503 -3.38 -19.92 -20.11
CA LEU A 503 -2.10 -19.90 -19.38
C LEU A 503 -2.30 -20.09 -17.86
N GLY A 504 -3.39 -19.55 -17.31
CA GLY A 504 -3.79 -19.78 -15.91
C GLY A 504 -4.09 -21.24 -15.62
N GLY A 505 -4.78 -21.94 -16.52
CA GLY A 505 -4.99 -23.37 -16.42
C GLY A 505 -3.69 -24.17 -16.48
N ILE A 506 -2.75 -23.79 -17.36
CA ILE A 506 -1.43 -24.42 -17.43
C ILE A 506 -0.67 -24.22 -16.11
N TRP A 507 -0.64 -22.98 -15.58
CA TRP A 507 -0.03 -22.71 -14.28
C TRP A 507 -0.69 -23.50 -13.15
N ALA A 508 -2.02 -23.57 -13.11
CA ALA A 508 -2.77 -24.35 -12.12
C ALA A 508 -2.42 -25.84 -12.18
N ASN A 509 -2.22 -26.39 -13.39
CA ASN A 509 -1.78 -27.77 -13.55
C ASN A 509 -0.38 -28.03 -12.97
N TYR A 510 0.56 -27.09 -13.14
CA TYR A 510 1.89 -27.20 -12.55
C TYR A 510 1.88 -27.03 -11.02
N SER A 511 1.07 -26.10 -10.48
CA SER A 511 1.09 -25.71 -9.08
C SER A 511 0.19 -26.58 -8.20
N TRP A 512 -0.93 -27.08 -8.74
CA TRP A 512 -1.98 -27.81 -8.01
C TRP A 512 -2.36 -29.15 -8.64
N GLY A 513 -1.67 -29.57 -9.72
CA GLY A 513 -1.93 -30.83 -10.39
C GLY A 513 -3.25 -30.91 -11.17
N ARG A 514 -3.92 -29.79 -11.42
CA ARG A 514 -5.19 -29.73 -12.15
C ARG A 514 -5.25 -28.48 -13.04
N PHE A 515 -5.68 -28.64 -14.29
CA PHE A 515 -5.80 -27.56 -15.25
C PHE A 515 -6.94 -26.58 -14.90
N TRP A 516 -8.05 -27.08 -14.36
CA TRP A 516 -9.24 -26.30 -14.04
C TRP A 516 -9.96 -26.88 -12.81
N GLY A 517 -10.37 -26.03 -11.87
CA GLY A 517 -11.00 -26.44 -10.63
C GLY A 517 -12.35 -25.80 -10.35
N TRP A 518 -12.90 -25.03 -11.31
CA TRP A 518 -14.14 -24.26 -11.11
C TRP A 518 -14.10 -23.29 -9.95
N ASP A 519 -12.92 -22.83 -9.63
CA ASP A 519 -12.71 -21.78 -8.64
C ASP A 519 -13.44 -20.49 -9.06
N PRO A 520 -13.99 -19.69 -8.13
CA PRO A 520 -14.68 -18.44 -8.47
C PRO A 520 -13.86 -17.50 -9.33
N LYS A 521 -12.53 -17.45 -9.16
CA LYS A 521 -11.64 -16.63 -9.97
C LYS A 521 -11.49 -17.17 -11.40
N GLU A 522 -11.38 -18.46 -11.55
CA GLU A 522 -11.37 -19.15 -12.87
C GLU A 522 -12.68 -18.89 -13.60
N ASN A 523 -13.83 -19.07 -12.92
CA ASN A 523 -15.15 -18.79 -13.48
C ASN A 523 -15.31 -17.31 -13.87
N GLY A 524 -14.79 -16.39 -13.04
CA GLY A 524 -14.77 -14.96 -13.36
C GLY A 524 -14.02 -14.64 -14.65
N ALA A 525 -12.82 -15.22 -14.82
CA ALA A 525 -12.04 -15.06 -16.05
C ALA A 525 -12.77 -15.62 -17.26
N LEU A 526 -13.39 -16.80 -17.12
CA LEU A 526 -14.21 -17.40 -18.18
C LEU A 526 -15.40 -16.53 -18.57
N VAL A 527 -16.11 -15.94 -17.60
CA VAL A 527 -17.24 -15.04 -17.86
C VAL A 527 -16.81 -13.80 -18.62
N ILE A 528 -15.62 -13.24 -18.36
CA ILE A 528 -15.06 -12.13 -19.15
C ILE A 528 -14.88 -12.55 -20.62
N VAL A 529 -14.28 -13.71 -20.87
CA VAL A 529 -14.07 -14.24 -22.22
C VAL A 529 -15.42 -14.46 -22.92
N LEU A 530 -16.36 -15.12 -22.27
CA LEU A 530 -17.69 -15.40 -22.83
C LEU A 530 -18.46 -14.11 -23.14
N TRP A 531 -18.40 -13.11 -22.25
CA TRP A 531 -19.10 -11.84 -22.48
C TRP A 531 -18.51 -11.07 -23.67
N GLN A 532 -17.18 -11.05 -23.82
CA GLN A 532 -16.52 -10.46 -24.97
C GLN A 532 -16.87 -11.21 -26.26
N LEU A 533 -16.95 -12.55 -26.24
CA LEU A 533 -17.43 -13.36 -27.37
C LEU A 533 -18.87 -13.02 -27.72
N VAL A 534 -19.77 -12.91 -26.75
CA VAL A 534 -21.17 -12.51 -26.97
C VAL A 534 -21.24 -11.15 -27.66
N ILE A 535 -20.48 -10.15 -27.21
CA ILE A 535 -20.42 -8.82 -27.82
C ILE A 535 -20.02 -8.91 -29.29
N LEU A 536 -18.92 -9.62 -29.59
CA LEU A 536 -18.38 -9.69 -30.94
C LEU A 536 -19.33 -10.47 -31.89
N HIS A 537 -19.86 -11.62 -31.45
CA HIS A 537 -20.78 -12.41 -32.27
C HIS A 537 -22.12 -11.71 -32.51
N ALA A 538 -22.69 -11.08 -31.49
CA ALA A 538 -23.91 -10.29 -31.63
C ALA A 538 -23.71 -9.11 -32.60
N ARG A 539 -22.52 -8.49 -32.57
CA ARG A 539 -22.18 -7.42 -33.52
C ARG A 539 -21.98 -7.94 -34.95
N MET A 540 -21.26 -9.03 -35.11
CA MET A 540 -21.00 -9.67 -36.44
C MET A 540 -22.29 -10.22 -37.04
N GLY A 541 -23.15 -10.84 -36.22
CA GLY A 541 -24.47 -11.35 -36.63
C GLY A 541 -25.54 -10.26 -36.87
N GLY A 542 -25.20 -8.99 -36.68
CA GLY A 542 -26.15 -7.87 -36.87
C GLY A 542 -27.23 -7.74 -35.79
N LEU A 543 -27.17 -8.55 -34.71
CA LEU A 543 -28.14 -8.53 -33.60
C LEU A 543 -28.06 -7.23 -32.82
N ILE A 544 -26.88 -6.66 -32.67
CA ILE A 544 -26.67 -5.37 -31.98
C ILE A 544 -26.05 -4.35 -32.94
N LYS A 545 -26.54 -3.11 -32.87
CA LYS A 545 -26.00 -1.94 -33.57
C LYS A 545 -25.09 -1.16 -32.63
N ASP A 546 -24.75 0.09 -32.98
CA ASP A 546 -23.80 0.93 -32.25
C ASP A 546 -24.16 1.14 -30.78
N LEU A 547 -25.45 1.41 -30.48
CA LEU A 547 -25.94 1.52 -29.10
C LEU A 547 -25.79 0.19 -28.34
N GLY A 548 -26.26 -0.90 -28.92
CA GLY A 548 -26.15 -2.22 -28.28
C GLY A 548 -24.72 -2.62 -27.98
N LEU A 549 -23.78 -2.32 -28.91
CA LEU A 549 -22.35 -2.51 -28.67
C LEU A 549 -21.85 -1.68 -27.48
N ALA A 550 -22.21 -0.38 -27.42
CA ALA A 550 -21.79 0.48 -26.33
C ALA A 550 -22.37 0.02 -24.98
N LEU A 551 -23.67 -0.31 -24.93
CA LEU A 551 -24.29 -0.80 -23.69
C LEU A 551 -23.71 -2.14 -23.22
N ALA A 552 -23.44 -3.07 -24.13
CA ALA A 552 -22.82 -4.34 -23.81
C ALA A 552 -21.36 -4.16 -23.33
N ALA A 553 -20.62 -3.17 -23.87
CA ALA A 553 -19.29 -2.81 -23.37
C ALA A 553 -19.33 -2.10 -22.01
N VAL A 554 -20.40 -1.33 -21.69
CA VAL A 554 -20.62 -0.82 -20.34
C VAL A 554 -20.88 -1.98 -19.36
N ALA A 555 -21.67 -2.97 -19.71
CA ALA A 555 -21.90 -4.15 -18.91
C ALA A 555 -20.60 -4.97 -18.71
N LEU A 556 -19.70 -5.03 -19.71
CA LEU A 556 -18.38 -5.67 -19.59
C LEU A 556 -17.57 -5.09 -18.44
N GLY A 557 -17.63 -3.78 -18.19
CA GLY A 557 -16.96 -3.16 -17.05
C GLY A 557 -17.46 -3.71 -15.70
N SER A 558 -18.76 -4.02 -15.58
CA SER A 558 -19.31 -4.69 -14.39
C SER A 558 -18.82 -6.13 -14.27
N VAL A 559 -18.76 -6.86 -15.38
CA VAL A 559 -18.24 -8.25 -15.40
C VAL A 559 -16.78 -8.30 -14.96
N VAL A 560 -15.94 -7.39 -15.43
CA VAL A 560 -14.51 -7.33 -15.05
C VAL A 560 -14.35 -7.00 -13.57
N VAL A 561 -15.05 -5.98 -13.06
CA VAL A 561 -14.93 -5.58 -11.64
C VAL A 561 -15.43 -6.68 -10.71
N PHE A 562 -16.52 -7.36 -11.07
CA PHE A 562 -16.99 -8.53 -10.33
C PHE A 562 -15.93 -9.66 -10.33
N SER A 563 -15.36 -9.99 -11.48
CA SER A 563 -14.33 -11.03 -11.61
C SER A 563 -13.01 -10.67 -10.93
N TRP A 564 -12.69 -9.37 -10.83
CA TRP A 564 -11.45 -8.92 -10.19
C TRP A 564 -11.59 -8.81 -8.66
N PHE A 565 -12.61 -8.09 -8.18
CA PHE A 565 -12.82 -7.81 -6.75
C PHE A 565 -13.93 -8.66 -6.13
N GLY A 566 -15.02 -8.89 -6.85
CA GLY A 566 -16.22 -9.54 -6.32
C GLY A 566 -15.97 -10.96 -5.88
N VAL A 567 -15.27 -11.74 -6.70
CA VAL A 567 -14.97 -13.15 -6.37
C VAL A 567 -14.05 -13.30 -5.16
N ASN A 568 -13.21 -12.31 -4.85
CA ASN A 568 -12.38 -12.33 -3.65
C ASN A 568 -13.23 -12.21 -2.36
N ASN A 569 -14.37 -11.51 -2.42
CA ASN A 569 -15.28 -11.35 -1.28
C ASN A 569 -16.09 -12.61 -0.98
N LEU A 570 -16.10 -13.59 -1.87
CA LEU A 570 -16.78 -14.86 -1.62
C LEU A 570 -16.04 -15.72 -0.58
N GLY A 571 -14.75 -15.48 -0.34
CA GLY A 571 -13.95 -16.18 0.65
C GLY A 571 -13.75 -17.68 0.38
N VAL A 572 -14.04 -18.15 -0.83
CA VAL A 572 -13.95 -19.55 -1.23
C VAL A 572 -13.00 -19.70 -2.42
N GLY A 573 -12.37 -20.87 -2.52
CA GLY A 573 -11.44 -21.22 -3.60
C GLY A 573 -9.99 -20.91 -3.28
N LEU A 574 -9.08 -21.41 -4.14
CA LEU A 574 -7.63 -21.29 -3.98
C LEU A 574 -7.09 -19.87 -4.30
N HIS A 575 -7.90 -19.05 -4.97
CA HIS A 575 -7.56 -17.67 -5.35
C HIS A 575 -8.18 -16.61 -4.42
N SER A 576 -8.57 -16.99 -3.20
CA SER A 576 -9.08 -16.04 -2.20
C SER A 576 -7.92 -15.39 -1.45
N TYR A 577 -7.48 -14.21 -1.91
CA TYR A 577 -6.34 -13.47 -1.35
C TYR A 577 -6.76 -12.35 -0.38
N GLY A 578 -7.56 -12.70 0.61
CA GLY A 578 -7.97 -11.81 1.69
C GLY A 578 -9.19 -10.95 1.39
N PHE A 579 -9.91 -10.62 2.46
CA PHE A 579 -11.12 -9.81 2.44
C PHE A 579 -10.77 -8.32 2.40
N THR A 580 -11.50 -7.55 1.61
CA THR A 580 -11.41 -6.10 1.59
C THR A 580 -12.63 -5.51 2.26
N SER A 581 -12.51 -5.07 3.51
CA SER A 581 -13.57 -4.28 4.15
C SER A 581 -13.92 -3.06 3.26
N GLY A 582 -15.20 -2.87 2.95
CA GLY A 582 -15.66 -1.79 2.07
C GLY A 582 -15.64 -2.08 0.57
N ALA A 583 -14.97 -3.12 0.07
CA ALA A 583 -14.96 -3.48 -1.35
C ALA A 583 -16.37 -3.81 -1.88
N ALA A 584 -17.17 -4.53 -1.09
CA ALA A 584 -18.56 -4.85 -1.46
C ALA A 584 -19.40 -3.59 -1.70
N ARG A 585 -19.25 -2.55 -0.86
CA ARG A 585 -19.94 -1.27 -1.01
C ARG A 585 -19.47 -0.53 -2.27
N ALA A 586 -18.17 -0.45 -2.50
CA ALA A 586 -17.61 0.18 -3.69
C ALA A 586 -18.07 -0.53 -4.97
N MET A 587 -18.11 -1.86 -4.98
CA MET A 587 -18.65 -2.65 -6.10
C MET A 587 -20.15 -2.38 -6.32
N SER A 588 -20.94 -2.30 -5.26
CA SER A 588 -22.38 -1.98 -5.38
C SER A 588 -22.59 -0.62 -6.03
N PHE A 589 -21.82 0.41 -5.64
CA PHE A 589 -21.84 1.72 -6.30
C PHE A 589 -21.40 1.62 -7.76
N TRP A 590 -20.37 0.86 -8.08
CA TRP A 590 -19.92 0.65 -9.44
C TRP A 590 -20.99 0.01 -10.31
N HIS A 591 -21.62 -1.08 -9.85
CA HIS A 591 -22.68 -1.76 -10.60
C HIS A 591 -23.92 -0.87 -10.76
N MET A 592 -24.30 -0.15 -9.71
CA MET A 592 -25.41 0.82 -9.78
C MET A 592 -25.11 1.93 -10.80
N ALA A 593 -23.91 2.51 -10.81
CA ALA A 593 -23.49 3.51 -11.79
C ALA A 593 -23.56 2.98 -13.23
N ASN A 594 -23.12 1.73 -13.46
CA ASN A 594 -23.23 1.09 -14.77
C ASN A 594 -24.69 0.84 -15.18
N MET A 595 -25.57 0.42 -14.26
CA MET A 595 -27.01 0.28 -14.54
C MET A 595 -27.66 1.63 -14.90
N LEU A 596 -27.31 2.70 -14.18
CA LEU A 596 -27.78 4.06 -14.48
C LEU A 596 -27.28 4.51 -15.86
N LEU A 597 -26.04 4.21 -16.21
CA LEU A 597 -25.46 4.54 -17.51
C LEU A 597 -26.14 3.77 -18.66
N ILE A 598 -26.46 2.50 -18.44
CA ILE A 598 -27.25 1.70 -19.40
C ILE A 598 -28.66 2.29 -19.54
N GLY A 599 -29.34 2.59 -18.42
CA GLY A 599 -30.66 3.21 -18.41
C GLY A 599 -30.68 4.56 -19.13
N TRP A 600 -29.63 5.39 -18.90
CA TRP A 600 -29.43 6.64 -19.62
C TRP A 600 -29.34 6.45 -21.13
N GLY A 601 -28.54 5.47 -21.59
CA GLY A 601 -28.40 5.15 -23.01
C GLY A 601 -29.73 4.71 -23.65
N LEU A 602 -30.50 3.87 -22.95
CA LEU A 602 -31.83 3.42 -23.39
C LEU A 602 -32.84 4.58 -23.44
N LEU A 603 -32.86 5.43 -22.42
CA LEU A 603 -33.72 6.61 -22.38
C LEU A 603 -33.50 7.50 -23.60
N TRP A 604 -32.27 7.87 -23.89
CA TRP A 604 -31.94 8.72 -25.03
C TRP A 604 -32.17 8.04 -26.39
N TRP A 605 -32.16 6.73 -26.46
CA TRP A 605 -32.58 6.00 -27.65
C TRP A 605 -34.09 6.09 -27.88
N MET A 606 -34.92 6.10 -26.82
CA MET A 606 -36.38 6.19 -26.92
C MET A 606 -36.88 7.61 -27.26
N VAL A 607 -36.17 8.66 -26.87
CA VAL A 607 -36.60 10.07 -27.08
C VAL A 607 -36.97 10.39 -28.53
N PRO A 608 -36.18 10.02 -29.58
CA PRO A 608 -36.59 10.27 -30.96
C PRO A 608 -37.83 9.48 -31.39
N LEU A 609 -38.02 8.28 -30.87
CA LEU A 609 -39.18 7.42 -31.18
C LEU A 609 -40.46 8.04 -30.63
N MET A 610 -40.43 8.56 -29.40
CA MET A 610 -41.58 9.24 -28.77
C MET A 610 -41.95 10.53 -29.50
N ARG A 611 -40.96 11.35 -29.93
CA ARG A 611 -41.19 12.58 -30.69
C ARG A 611 -41.74 12.33 -32.10
N GLY A 612 -41.31 11.24 -32.74
CA GLY A 612 -41.81 10.84 -34.07
C GLY A 612 -43.25 10.31 -34.05
N SER A 613 -43.70 9.72 -32.94
CA SER A 613 -45.09 9.28 -32.72
C SER A 613 -46.05 10.45 -32.54
N GLN A 614 -45.67 11.51 -31.80
CA GLN A 614 -46.51 12.70 -31.62
C GLN A 614 -46.69 13.51 -32.90
N SER A 615 -45.74 13.50 -33.82
CA SER A 615 -45.86 14.17 -35.12
C SER A 615 -46.88 13.50 -36.06
N LYS A 616 -47.11 12.18 -35.89
CA LYS A 616 -48.10 11.45 -36.69
C LYS A 616 -49.53 11.56 -36.17
N THR A 617 -49.70 11.82 -34.86
CA THR A 617 -51.04 12.01 -34.24
C THR A 617 -51.54 13.43 -34.35
N ASN A 618 -50.68 14.44 -34.57
CA ASN A 618 -51.12 15.84 -34.79
C ASN A 618 -51.29 16.21 -36.28
N GLY A 619 -51.19 15.26 -37.19
CA GLY A 619 -51.36 15.44 -38.63
C GLY A 619 -52.48 14.58 -39.26
N ALA A 620 -53.39 14.01 -38.40
CA ALA A 620 -54.57 13.27 -38.86
C ALA A 620 -55.86 14.02 -38.54
#